data_bd801209ba697a2b09dc6360f993320e
#
_entry.id   bd801209ba697a2b09dc6360f993320e
#
_cell.length_a   1.000
_cell.length_b   1.000
_cell.length_c   1.000
_cell.angle_alpha   90.00
_cell.angle_beta   90.00
_cell.angle_gamma   90.00
#
_symmetry.space_group_name_H-M   'P 1'
#
loop_
_entity.id
_entity.type
_entity.pdbx_description
1 polymer ?
#
loop_
_entity_poly.entity_id
_entity_poly.type
_entity_poly.pdbx_seq_one_letter_code
_entity_poly.pdbx_strand_id
1 'polypeptide(L)'
;MADRPQSAVLVPRAAPFKDRDAGRKVRRAYPIHGYFGRNGMGKTQAMVHDTLPDLYAGDPVLSTVALLDAETGEPYSNFTRLVEWQQVLDFERGTILFDEIVGIAGAREGMSLPVQIQNWLVQLRRDDIAMRWTAPAWKRADTIIRETSLGATLCRGFMATTGYDEFGRARTWRQRRLFRFKTYAAEDFEEWSVAQEGKLKAIGSAWMWAPSSRARASYDTYDEVSRIIFPNETGRCARCGGTRRAKPCTCDAA
;
A
#
# COMPACT_ATOMS: atom_id res chain seq x y z
N MET A 1 0.85 29.49 13.23
CA MET A 1 -0.07 28.70 12.36
C MET A 1 0.21 29.15 10.94
N ALA A 2 0.94 28.36 10.17
CA ALA A 2 1.24 28.68 8.78
C ALA A 2 0.15 28.05 7.92
N ASP A 3 -0.57 28.91 7.21
CA ASP A 3 -1.61 28.56 6.25
C ASP A 3 -1.01 27.64 5.17
N ARG A 4 -1.39 26.35 5.16
CA ARG A 4 -1.09 25.47 4.03
C ARG A 4 -2.02 25.85 2.88
N PRO A 5 -1.50 26.19 1.69
CA PRO A 5 -2.36 26.42 0.54
C PRO A 5 -3.12 25.13 0.25
N GLN A 6 -4.45 25.21 0.22
CA GLN A 6 -5.31 24.15 -0.30
C GLN A 6 -4.87 23.85 -1.74
N SER A 7 -4.13 22.76 -1.93
CA SER A 7 -3.73 22.34 -3.26
C SER A 7 -4.98 21.90 -4.02
N ALA A 8 -5.40 22.73 -4.96
CA ALA A 8 -6.35 22.30 -5.98
C ALA A 8 -5.87 20.95 -6.54
N VAL A 9 -6.77 19.98 -6.63
CA VAL A 9 -6.51 18.69 -7.28
C VAL A 9 -6.24 18.97 -8.76
N LEU A 10 -4.97 19.24 -9.06
CA LEU A 10 -4.51 19.37 -10.43
C LEU A 10 -4.48 17.95 -11.01
N VAL A 11 -5.40 17.66 -11.91
CA VAL A 11 -5.32 16.46 -12.74
C VAL A 11 -3.97 16.53 -13.48
N PRO A 12 -2.99 15.68 -13.14
CA PRO A 12 -1.66 15.83 -13.70
C PRO A 12 -1.68 15.47 -15.18
N ARG A 13 -1.23 16.37 -16.04
CA ARG A 13 -0.91 16.03 -17.43
C ARG A 13 0.17 14.95 -17.44
N ALA A 14 0.07 14.01 -18.36
CA ALA A 14 1.06 12.95 -18.53
C ALA A 14 2.48 13.55 -18.56
N ALA A 15 3.29 13.18 -17.59
CA ALA A 15 4.64 13.72 -17.47
C ALA A 15 5.55 13.20 -18.58
N PRO A 16 6.44 14.02 -19.13
CA PRO A 16 7.41 13.57 -20.11
C PRO A 16 8.35 12.52 -19.50
N PHE A 17 8.73 11.55 -20.30
CA PHE A 17 9.52 10.36 -19.91
C PHE A 17 10.88 10.67 -19.23
N LYS A 18 11.37 11.91 -19.34
CA LYS A 18 12.68 12.34 -18.81
C LYS A 18 12.68 12.75 -17.33
N ASP A 19 11.53 13.02 -16.74
CA ASP A 19 11.45 13.38 -15.32
C ASP A 19 11.27 12.12 -14.46
N ARG A 20 12.34 11.69 -13.78
CA ARG A 20 12.34 10.52 -12.90
C ARG A 20 11.34 10.63 -11.74
N ASP A 21 11.03 11.84 -11.31
CA ASP A 21 10.10 12.11 -10.22
C ASP A 21 8.67 12.39 -10.70
N ALA A 22 8.47 12.61 -11.99
CA ALA A 22 7.14 12.92 -12.53
C ALA A 22 6.12 11.84 -12.24
N GLY A 23 6.51 10.57 -12.37
CA GLY A 23 5.64 9.45 -12.06
C GLY A 23 5.24 9.37 -10.59
N ARG A 24 6.16 9.71 -9.68
CA ARG A 24 5.89 9.79 -8.25
C ARG A 24 4.93 10.95 -7.93
N LYS A 25 5.15 12.13 -8.52
CA LYS A 25 4.24 13.28 -8.36
C LYS A 25 2.82 12.94 -8.79
N VAL A 26 2.65 12.26 -9.92
CA VAL A 26 1.33 11.80 -10.40
C VAL A 26 0.67 10.88 -9.38
N ARG A 27 1.38 9.88 -8.86
CA ARG A 27 0.82 8.94 -7.88
C ARG A 27 0.48 9.62 -6.55
N ARG A 28 1.34 10.52 -6.08
CA ARG A 28 1.13 11.28 -4.84
C ARG A 28 0.01 12.33 -4.93
N ALA A 29 -0.41 12.71 -6.14
CA ALA A 29 -1.56 13.58 -6.32
C ALA A 29 -2.90 12.92 -5.89
N TYR A 30 -2.89 11.59 -5.74
CA TYR A 30 -4.07 10.83 -5.29
C TYR A 30 -3.88 10.41 -3.83
N PRO A 31 -4.61 11.01 -2.87
CA PRO A 31 -4.47 10.67 -1.45
C PRO A 31 -4.83 9.22 -1.16
N ILE A 32 -5.83 8.64 -1.83
CA ILE A 32 -6.15 7.21 -1.72
C ILE A 32 -5.70 6.52 -3.00
N HIS A 33 -4.65 5.67 -2.89
CA HIS A 33 -3.98 5.12 -4.06
C HIS A 33 -3.68 3.62 -3.94
N GLY A 34 -4.12 2.86 -4.94
CA GLY A 34 -3.88 1.41 -5.02
C GLY A 34 -2.72 1.04 -5.96
N TYR A 35 -1.85 0.13 -5.52
CA TYR A 35 -0.79 -0.47 -6.32
C TYR A 35 -1.09 -1.94 -6.54
N PHE A 36 -1.20 -2.38 -7.76
CA PHE A 36 -1.59 -3.75 -8.06
C PHE A 36 -0.70 -4.39 -9.13
N GLY A 37 -0.63 -5.71 -9.09
CA GLY A 37 0.20 -6.53 -9.96
C GLY A 37 0.60 -7.84 -9.28
N ARG A 38 1.05 -8.81 -10.06
CA ARG A 38 1.47 -10.13 -9.53
C ARG A 38 2.60 -9.98 -8.50
N ASN A 39 2.86 -11.03 -7.73
CA ASN A 39 3.95 -11.05 -6.76
C ASN A 39 5.31 -10.79 -7.44
N GLY A 40 6.18 -10.04 -6.76
CA GLY A 40 7.48 -9.63 -7.28
C GLY A 40 7.43 -8.56 -8.39
N MET A 41 6.30 -7.86 -8.59
CA MET A 41 6.18 -6.79 -9.59
C MET A 41 6.46 -5.38 -9.03
N GLY A 42 6.95 -5.27 -7.80
CA GLY A 42 7.39 -4.01 -7.21
C GLY A 42 6.28 -3.14 -6.62
N LYS A 43 5.14 -3.72 -6.23
CA LYS A 43 4.02 -3.01 -5.58
C LYS A 43 4.45 -2.28 -4.32
N THR A 44 4.92 -3.05 -3.32
CA THR A 44 5.42 -2.53 -2.04
C THR A 44 6.54 -1.52 -2.24
N GLN A 45 7.46 -1.79 -3.17
CA GLN A 45 8.54 -0.85 -3.50
C GLN A 45 8.03 0.48 -4.07
N ALA A 46 6.99 0.46 -4.92
CA ALA A 46 6.36 1.68 -5.43
C ALA A 46 5.65 2.45 -4.31
N MET A 47 4.90 1.75 -3.47
CA MET A 47 4.20 2.32 -2.33
C MET A 47 5.18 3.00 -1.36
N VAL A 48 6.24 2.30 -0.96
CA VAL A 48 7.28 2.87 -0.07
C VAL A 48 8.00 4.04 -0.74
N HIS A 49 8.36 3.93 -2.04
CA HIS A 49 8.99 5.02 -2.78
C HIS A 49 8.16 6.31 -2.76
N ASP A 50 6.84 6.17 -2.88
CA ASP A 50 5.94 7.32 -2.88
C ASP A 50 5.71 7.90 -1.47
N THR A 51 6.06 7.15 -0.42
CA THR A 51 5.96 7.54 1.00
C THR A 51 7.26 8.14 1.54
N LEU A 52 8.41 7.88 0.94
CA LEU A 52 9.68 8.44 1.40
C LEU A 52 9.66 9.95 1.65
N PRO A 53 9.04 10.79 0.79
CA PRO A 53 8.95 12.22 1.07
C PRO A 53 8.19 12.56 2.37
N ASP A 54 7.17 11.77 2.74
CA ASP A 54 6.41 11.97 3.97
C ASP A 54 7.29 11.62 5.17
N LEU A 55 8.04 10.49 5.10
CA LEU A 55 9.00 10.09 6.11
C LEU A 55 10.10 11.14 6.31
N TYR A 56 10.67 11.67 5.22
CA TYR A 56 11.70 12.71 5.29
C TYR A 56 11.19 14.06 5.79
N ALA A 57 9.91 14.36 5.58
CA ALA A 57 9.27 15.56 6.11
C ALA A 57 8.94 15.46 7.60
N GLY A 58 9.08 14.26 8.20
CA GLY A 58 8.68 14.00 9.59
C GLY A 58 7.17 13.82 9.75
N ASP A 59 6.41 13.64 8.66
CA ASP A 59 4.97 13.39 8.73
C ASP A 59 4.73 11.98 9.31
N PRO A 60 3.72 11.79 10.18
CA PRO A 60 3.41 10.48 10.76
C PRO A 60 3.06 9.46 9.69
N VAL A 61 3.62 8.25 9.81
CA VAL A 61 3.34 7.12 8.92
C VAL A 61 2.94 5.90 9.72
N LEU A 62 1.75 5.39 9.48
CA LEU A 62 1.23 4.14 10.04
C LEU A 62 1.31 3.04 8.97
N SER A 63 1.98 1.92 9.20
CA SER A 63 2.23 0.94 8.14
C SER A 63 2.21 -0.51 8.62
N THR A 64 1.64 -1.39 7.80
CA THR A 64 1.73 -2.85 7.99
C THR A 64 3.12 -3.42 7.66
N VAL A 65 3.98 -2.64 6.98
CA VAL A 65 5.35 -3.01 6.63
C VAL A 65 6.32 -2.20 7.47
N ALA A 66 7.38 -2.82 7.99
CA ALA A 66 8.44 -2.10 8.68
C ALA A 66 9.15 -1.14 7.72
N LEU A 67 9.28 0.12 8.13
CA LEU A 67 9.94 1.17 7.37
C LEU A 67 11.25 1.55 8.06
N LEU A 68 12.35 1.35 7.34
CA LEU A 68 13.70 1.53 7.83
C LEU A 68 14.38 2.67 7.07
N ASP A 69 15.17 3.47 7.76
CA ASP A 69 16.04 4.42 7.10
C ASP A 69 17.11 3.66 6.31
N ALA A 70 17.21 3.94 5.02
CA ALA A 70 18.14 3.26 4.11
C ALA A 70 19.63 3.53 4.42
N GLU A 71 19.94 4.54 5.22
CA GLU A 71 21.31 4.92 5.58
C GLU A 71 21.72 4.30 6.92
N THR A 72 20.83 4.28 7.90
CA THR A 72 21.14 3.76 9.25
C THR A 72 20.66 2.32 9.46
N GLY A 73 19.66 1.86 8.70
CA GLY A 73 19.00 0.58 8.92
C GLY A 73 18.01 0.56 10.09
N GLU A 74 17.88 1.69 10.80
CA GLU A 74 16.98 1.82 11.94
C GLU A 74 15.56 2.24 11.48
N PRO A 75 14.51 1.92 12.25
CA PRO A 75 13.16 2.40 11.97
C PRO A 75 13.10 3.93 11.96
N TYR A 76 12.34 4.51 11.02
CA TYR A 76 12.07 5.96 11.05
C TYR A 76 11.37 6.36 12.34
N SER A 77 11.77 7.50 12.93
CA SER A 77 11.21 8.00 14.21
C SER A 77 9.73 8.39 14.13
N ASN A 78 9.25 8.72 12.94
CA ASN A 78 7.85 9.07 12.64
C ASN A 78 7.05 7.91 12.04
N PHE A 79 7.58 6.69 12.09
CA PHE A 79 6.92 5.47 11.69
C PHE A 79 6.32 4.75 12.89
N THR A 80 5.08 4.28 12.75
CA THR A 80 4.39 3.40 13.70
C THR A 80 3.94 2.14 12.99
N ARG A 81 4.21 0.98 13.59
CA ARG A 81 3.74 -0.30 13.06
C ARG A 81 2.24 -0.43 13.25
N LEU A 82 1.51 -0.72 12.18
CA LEU A 82 0.09 -0.99 12.22
C LEU A 82 -0.15 -2.45 12.62
N VAL A 83 -0.75 -2.66 13.79
CA VAL A 83 -1.08 -3.98 14.34
C VAL A 83 -2.55 -4.12 14.73
N GLU A 84 -3.24 -3.00 14.95
CA GLU A 84 -4.63 -2.94 15.42
C GLU A 84 -5.45 -1.92 14.63
N TRP A 85 -6.72 -2.24 14.37
CA TRP A 85 -7.63 -1.30 13.72
C TRP A 85 -7.87 -0.02 14.52
N GLN A 86 -7.77 -0.08 15.83
CA GLN A 86 -7.91 1.12 16.67
C GLN A 86 -6.88 2.19 16.31
N GLN A 87 -5.64 1.79 15.98
CA GLN A 87 -4.61 2.74 15.54
C GLN A 87 -5.01 3.51 14.27
N VAL A 88 -5.80 2.86 13.40
CA VAL A 88 -6.33 3.52 12.17
C VAL A 88 -7.40 4.53 12.53
N LEU A 89 -8.29 4.20 13.48
CA LEU A 89 -9.35 5.10 13.91
C LEU A 89 -8.83 6.31 14.71
N ASP A 90 -7.75 6.11 15.45
CA ASP A 90 -7.10 7.15 16.26
C ASP A 90 -6.08 7.98 15.46
N PHE A 91 -5.87 7.64 14.18
CA PHE A 91 -4.90 8.32 13.34
C PHE A 91 -5.47 9.62 12.77
N GLU A 92 -4.95 10.76 13.22
CA GLU A 92 -5.53 12.06 12.91
C GLU A 92 -5.00 12.69 11.62
N ARG A 93 -3.74 12.38 11.23
CA ARG A 93 -3.12 12.94 10.02
C ARG A 93 -1.90 12.15 9.58
N GLY A 94 -1.55 12.23 8.30
CA GLY A 94 -0.34 11.61 7.75
C GLY A 94 -0.64 10.56 6.69
N THR A 95 0.16 9.50 6.64
CA THR A 95 0.03 8.46 5.60
C THR A 95 -0.15 7.08 6.22
N ILE A 96 -1.14 6.33 5.75
CA ILE A 96 -1.36 4.93 6.13
C ILE A 96 -0.99 4.01 4.96
N LEU A 97 -0.22 2.97 5.25
CA LEU A 97 0.20 1.97 4.28
C LEU A 97 -0.36 0.59 4.62
N PHE A 98 -1.09 0.02 3.68
CA PHE A 98 -1.55 -1.37 3.75
C PHE A 98 -0.86 -2.20 2.67
N ASP A 99 0.15 -2.96 3.04
CA ASP A 99 0.69 -3.95 2.12
C ASP A 99 -0.17 -5.21 2.15
N GLU A 100 -0.38 -5.81 0.99
CA GLU A 100 -1.19 -7.02 0.81
C GLU A 100 -2.62 -6.89 1.41
N ILE A 101 -3.34 -5.79 1.11
CA ILE A 101 -4.67 -5.48 1.70
C ILE A 101 -5.68 -6.64 1.59
N VAL A 102 -5.47 -7.56 0.65
CA VAL A 102 -6.33 -8.74 0.46
C VAL A 102 -6.33 -9.68 1.66
N GLY A 103 -5.22 -9.75 2.40
CA GLY A 103 -5.16 -10.51 3.65
C GLY A 103 -5.93 -9.85 4.81
N ILE A 104 -6.31 -8.58 4.64
CA ILE A 104 -6.98 -7.76 5.65
C ILE A 104 -8.44 -7.50 5.23
N ALA A 105 -8.67 -7.22 3.96
CA ALA A 105 -9.95 -6.84 3.37
C ALA A 105 -10.05 -7.41 1.94
N GLY A 106 -10.20 -8.72 1.84
CA GLY A 106 -10.31 -9.42 0.55
C GLY A 106 -11.77 -9.59 0.12
N ALA A 107 -12.06 -9.28 -1.14
CA ALA A 107 -13.41 -9.35 -1.74
C ALA A 107 -14.05 -10.76 -1.73
N ARG A 108 -13.29 -11.82 -1.45
CA ARG A 108 -13.76 -13.22 -1.58
C ARG A 108 -13.93 -13.97 -0.26
N GLU A 109 -13.41 -13.49 0.84
CA GLU A 109 -13.33 -14.27 2.08
C GLU A 109 -14.40 -13.95 3.13
N GLY A 110 -15.44 -13.17 2.76
CA GLY A 110 -16.48 -12.74 3.72
C GLY A 110 -15.92 -11.91 4.88
N MET A 111 -14.65 -11.54 4.82
CA MET A 111 -14.02 -10.58 5.71
C MET A 111 -14.29 -9.18 5.18
N SER A 112 -15.54 -8.73 5.32
CA SER A 112 -15.83 -7.32 5.13
C SER A 112 -15.09 -6.52 6.20
N LEU A 113 -14.54 -5.37 5.80
CA LEU A 113 -14.01 -4.41 6.76
C LEU A 113 -15.05 -4.12 7.85
N PRO A 114 -14.62 -3.91 9.10
CA PRO A 114 -15.53 -3.43 10.15
C PRO A 114 -16.26 -2.18 9.66
N VAL A 115 -17.55 -2.06 9.99
CA VAL A 115 -18.39 -0.93 9.56
C VAL A 115 -17.77 0.42 9.94
N GLN A 116 -17.11 0.49 11.09
CA GLN A 116 -16.40 1.68 11.54
C GLN A 116 -15.26 2.06 10.58
N ILE A 117 -14.51 1.09 10.09
CA ILE A 117 -13.43 1.31 9.10
C ILE A 117 -14.01 1.70 7.74
N GLN A 118 -15.14 1.12 7.34
CA GLN A 118 -15.82 1.52 6.10
C GLN A 118 -16.25 2.99 6.17
N ASN A 119 -16.85 3.41 7.28
CA ASN A 119 -17.25 4.79 7.52
C ASN A 119 -16.04 5.73 7.56
N TRP A 120 -14.96 5.30 8.20
CA TRP A 120 -13.70 6.06 8.26
C TRP A 120 -13.09 6.24 6.85
N LEU A 121 -13.07 5.19 6.00
CA LEU A 121 -12.57 5.29 4.62
C LEU A 121 -13.27 6.40 3.82
N VAL A 122 -14.57 6.56 4.01
CA VAL A 122 -15.35 7.61 3.34
C VAL A 122 -14.98 9.01 3.88
N GLN A 123 -14.49 9.10 5.12
CA GLN A 123 -14.16 10.36 5.79
C GLN A 123 -12.70 10.78 5.66
N LEU A 124 -11.80 9.91 5.18
CA LEU A 124 -10.35 10.16 5.05
C LEU A 124 -9.98 11.53 4.50
N ARG A 125 -10.78 12.04 3.57
CA ARG A 125 -10.56 13.36 2.97
C ARG A 125 -10.65 14.51 3.99
N ARG A 126 -11.43 14.34 5.05
CA ARG A 126 -11.63 15.39 6.07
C ARG A 126 -10.45 15.46 7.04
N ASP A 127 -9.76 14.33 7.23
CA ASP A 127 -8.76 14.16 8.27
C ASP A 127 -7.31 14.38 7.75
N ASP A 128 -7.13 14.88 6.52
CA ASP A 128 -5.81 15.06 5.86
C ASP A 128 -4.94 13.79 5.88
N ILE A 129 -5.60 12.63 5.73
CA ILE A 129 -4.96 11.32 5.72
C ILE A 129 -4.80 10.83 4.29
N ALA A 130 -3.57 10.45 3.91
CA ALA A 130 -3.30 9.71 2.70
C ALA A 130 -3.29 8.21 2.99
N MET A 131 -3.93 7.41 2.12
CA MET A 131 -3.92 5.96 2.23
C MET A 131 -3.31 5.34 0.97
N ARG A 132 -2.34 4.46 1.15
CA ARG A 132 -1.72 3.69 0.07
C ARG A 132 -1.84 2.21 0.36
N TRP A 133 -2.26 1.44 -0.63
CA TRP A 133 -2.48 0.01 -0.45
C TRP A 133 -1.97 -0.80 -1.63
N THR A 134 -1.61 -2.07 -1.37
CA THR A 134 -1.19 -2.99 -2.42
C THR A 134 -2.11 -4.20 -2.51
N ALA A 135 -2.25 -4.76 -3.73
CA ALA A 135 -2.97 -6.00 -3.98
C ALA A 135 -2.37 -6.78 -5.17
N PRO A 136 -2.52 -8.11 -5.22
CA PRO A 136 -2.09 -8.90 -6.38
C PRO A 136 -2.87 -8.58 -7.67
N ALA A 137 -4.13 -8.17 -7.53
CA ALA A 137 -5.00 -7.70 -8.61
C ALA A 137 -6.03 -6.72 -8.04
N TRP A 138 -6.43 -5.73 -8.84
CA TRP A 138 -7.38 -4.70 -8.45
C TRP A 138 -8.69 -5.27 -7.88
N LYS A 139 -9.33 -6.18 -8.59
CA LYS A 139 -10.59 -6.82 -8.19
C LYS A 139 -10.51 -7.73 -6.96
N ARG A 140 -9.33 -7.94 -6.40
CA ARG A 140 -9.17 -8.70 -5.15
C ARG A 140 -9.33 -7.85 -3.89
N ALA A 141 -9.14 -6.54 -4.00
CA ALA A 141 -9.44 -5.62 -2.90
C ALA A 141 -10.95 -5.49 -2.72
N ASP A 142 -11.38 -5.23 -1.49
CA ASP A 142 -12.78 -4.96 -1.15
C ASP A 142 -13.35 -3.82 -2.02
N THR A 143 -14.63 -3.90 -2.33
CA THR A 143 -15.32 -2.94 -3.19
C THR A 143 -15.22 -1.52 -2.64
N ILE A 144 -15.41 -1.34 -1.33
CA ILE A 144 -15.36 0.00 -0.72
C ILE A 144 -13.96 0.63 -0.82
N ILE A 145 -12.90 -0.17 -0.75
CA ILE A 145 -11.53 0.31 -0.93
C ILE A 145 -11.31 0.78 -2.37
N ARG A 146 -11.84 0.04 -3.34
CA ARG A 146 -11.73 0.39 -4.75
C ARG A 146 -12.53 1.64 -5.11
N GLU A 147 -13.76 1.74 -4.60
CA GLU A 147 -14.66 2.89 -4.81
C GLU A 147 -14.15 4.18 -4.14
N THR A 148 -13.49 4.07 -2.99
CA THR A 148 -12.88 5.22 -2.33
C THR A 148 -11.52 5.59 -2.90
N SER A 149 -10.87 4.70 -3.66
CA SER A 149 -9.58 4.97 -4.29
C SER A 149 -9.72 5.99 -5.42
N LEU A 150 -8.79 6.93 -5.50
CA LEU A 150 -8.73 7.96 -6.52
C LEU A 150 -7.69 7.63 -7.60
N GLY A 151 -6.67 6.86 -7.26
CA GLY A 151 -5.62 6.45 -8.19
C GLY A 151 -5.36 4.95 -8.17
N ALA A 152 -5.05 4.39 -9.34
CA ALA A 152 -4.76 2.98 -9.54
C ALA A 152 -3.46 2.83 -10.34
N THR A 153 -2.45 2.16 -9.78
CA THR A 153 -1.15 1.94 -10.45
C THR A 153 -0.91 0.47 -10.73
N LEU A 154 -0.82 0.12 -12.01
CA LEU A 154 -0.38 -1.18 -12.47
C LEU A 154 1.14 -1.29 -12.41
N CYS A 155 1.64 -2.21 -11.59
CA CYS A 155 3.05 -2.51 -11.42
C CYS A 155 3.47 -3.69 -12.30
N ARG A 156 4.56 -3.53 -13.07
CA ARG A 156 5.17 -4.59 -13.89
C ARG A 156 6.67 -4.62 -13.69
N GLY A 157 7.22 -5.80 -13.46
CA GLY A 157 8.65 -6.00 -13.28
C GLY A 157 9.28 -6.73 -14.46
N PHE A 158 10.50 -6.33 -14.79
CA PHE A 158 11.32 -6.84 -15.90
C PHE A 158 12.71 -7.23 -15.40
N MET A 159 13.51 -7.84 -16.24
CA MET A 159 14.91 -8.20 -15.97
C MET A 159 15.04 -9.06 -14.70
N ALA A 160 14.36 -10.21 -14.70
CA ALA A 160 14.40 -11.14 -13.57
C ALA A 160 15.78 -11.79 -13.46
N THR A 161 16.39 -11.68 -12.26
CA THR A 161 17.68 -12.29 -11.92
C THR A 161 17.51 -13.25 -10.76
N THR A 162 18.37 -14.27 -10.69
CA THR A 162 18.44 -15.14 -9.51
C THR A 162 19.03 -14.35 -8.36
N GLY A 163 18.31 -14.29 -7.24
CA GLY A 163 18.84 -13.77 -5.98
C GLY A 163 19.47 -14.93 -5.18
N TYR A 164 20.39 -14.60 -4.29
CA TYR A 164 21.01 -15.55 -3.37
C TYR A 164 20.73 -15.15 -1.92
N ASP A 165 20.61 -16.12 -1.04
CA ASP A 165 20.51 -15.89 0.40
C ASP A 165 21.91 -15.58 1.00
N GLU A 166 21.97 -15.34 2.31
CA GLU A 166 23.20 -15.08 3.06
C GLU A 166 24.20 -16.25 3.04
N PHE A 167 23.72 -17.47 2.76
CA PHE A 167 24.53 -18.67 2.61
C PHE A 167 24.90 -18.98 1.15
N GLY A 168 24.63 -18.06 0.21
CA GLY A 168 24.93 -18.23 -1.21
C GLY A 168 24.03 -19.20 -1.97
N ARG A 169 22.90 -19.64 -1.37
CA ARG A 169 21.95 -20.54 -2.03
C ARG A 169 20.99 -19.74 -2.92
N ALA A 170 20.71 -20.22 -4.12
CA ALA A 170 19.79 -19.59 -5.04
C ALA A 170 18.36 -19.52 -4.44
N ARG A 171 17.77 -18.34 -4.42
CA ARG A 171 16.39 -18.12 -3.97
C ARG A 171 15.41 -18.62 -5.02
N THR A 172 14.33 -19.25 -4.59
CA THR A 172 13.25 -19.73 -5.47
C THR A 172 12.61 -18.60 -6.26
N TRP A 173 12.38 -17.44 -5.60
CA TRP A 173 11.78 -16.27 -6.24
C TRP A 173 12.82 -15.40 -6.90
N ARG A 174 12.71 -15.25 -8.24
CA ARG A 174 13.59 -14.37 -9.00
C ARG A 174 13.31 -12.91 -8.67
N GLN A 175 14.34 -12.17 -8.37
CA GLN A 175 14.28 -10.73 -8.15
C GLN A 175 14.23 -9.99 -9.49
N ARG A 176 13.45 -8.92 -9.56
CA ARG A 176 13.43 -8.04 -10.73
C ARG A 176 14.23 -6.78 -10.45
N ARG A 177 14.87 -6.26 -11.51
CA ARG A 177 15.74 -5.08 -11.40
C ARG A 177 15.11 -3.83 -11.99
N LEU A 178 14.22 -3.97 -12.96
CA LEU A 178 13.55 -2.86 -13.62
C LEU A 178 12.04 -2.98 -13.42
N PHE A 179 11.40 -1.89 -13.01
CA PHE A 179 9.96 -1.83 -12.83
C PHE A 179 9.35 -0.72 -13.69
N ARG A 180 8.16 -0.96 -14.20
CA ARG A 180 7.31 0.02 -14.86
C ARG A 180 6.01 0.18 -14.11
N PHE A 181 5.64 1.41 -13.86
CA PHE A 181 4.41 1.80 -13.21
C PHE A 181 3.54 2.58 -14.19
N LYS A 182 2.31 2.13 -14.42
CA LYS A 182 1.30 2.86 -15.18
C LYS A 182 0.18 3.27 -14.25
N THR A 183 -0.05 4.56 -14.14
CA THR A 183 -1.05 5.14 -13.25
C THR A 183 -2.27 5.56 -14.05
N TYR A 184 -3.44 5.30 -13.49
CA TYR A 184 -4.76 5.57 -14.04
C TYR A 184 -5.60 6.27 -12.97
N ALA A 185 -6.63 7.02 -13.36
CA ALA A 185 -7.72 7.35 -12.45
C ALA A 185 -8.42 6.05 -12.03
N ALA A 186 -8.77 5.91 -10.76
CA ALA A 186 -9.34 4.66 -10.26
C ALA A 186 -10.72 4.38 -10.88
N GLU A 187 -11.52 5.42 -11.09
CA GLU A 187 -12.82 5.35 -11.74
C GLU A 187 -12.70 4.79 -13.17
N ASP A 188 -11.87 5.40 -14.01
CA ASP A 188 -11.63 4.94 -15.39
C ASP A 188 -11.12 3.50 -15.41
N PHE A 189 -10.28 3.13 -14.41
CA PHE A 189 -9.73 1.78 -14.32
C PHE A 189 -10.78 0.77 -13.90
N GLU A 190 -11.67 1.12 -12.96
CA GLU A 190 -12.77 0.25 -12.50
C GLU A 190 -13.74 -0.01 -13.66
N GLU A 191 -14.19 1.02 -14.36
CA GLU A 191 -15.07 0.89 -15.52
C GLU A 191 -14.45 0.00 -16.59
N TRP A 192 -13.21 0.27 -16.98
CA TRP A 192 -12.49 -0.56 -17.95
C TRP A 192 -12.33 -2.00 -17.47
N SER A 193 -12.09 -2.21 -16.18
CA SER A 193 -11.89 -3.55 -15.60
C SER A 193 -13.15 -4.41 -15.66
N VAL A 194 -14.32 -3.79 -15.71
CA VAL A 194 -15.63 -4.44 -15.86
C VAL A 194 -15.95 -4.67 -17.33
N ALA A 195 -15.90 -3.62 -18.14
CA ALA A 195 -16.27 -3.67 -19.55
C ALA A 195 -15.25 -4.45 -20.40
N GLN A 196 -13.96 -4.36 -20.04
CA GLN A 196 -12.80 -4.91 -20.79
C GLN A 196 -12.75 -4.44 -22.27
N GLU A 197 -13.44 -3.35 -22.57
CA GLU A 197 -13.52 -2.75 -23.88
C GLU A 197 -12.71 -1.45 -23.97
N GLY A 198 -12.22 -1.15 -25.16
CA GLY A 198 -11.50 0.09 -25.44
C GLY A 198 -10.07 0.11 -24.92
N LYS A 199 -9.40 1.25 -25.12
CA LYS A 199 -8.03 1.50 -24.67
C LYS A 199 -8.03 2.42 -23.45
N LEU A 200 -7.68 1.88 -22.29
CA LEU A 200 -7.48 2.67 -21.10
C LEU A 200 -6.23 3.55 -21.22
N LYS A 201 -6.37 4.86 -21.08
CA LYS A 201 -5.29 5.83 -21.14
C LYS A 201 -4.66 6.03 -19.79
N ALA A 202 -3.36 5.70 -19.66
CA ALA A 202 -2.62 6.01 -18.46
C ALA A 202 -2.42 7.53 -18.34
N ILE A 203 -2.67 8.08 -17.13
CA ILE A 203 -2.40 9.49 -16.79
C ILE A 203 -0.93 9.71 -16.43
N GLY A 204 -0.20 8.64 -16.07
CA GLY A 204 1.22 8.68 -15.81
C GLY A 204 1.90 7.34 -16.10
N SER A 205 3.18 7.41 -16.43
CA SER A 205 4.04 6.23 -16.56
C SER A 205 5.42 6.55 -16.03
N ALA A 206 5.96 5.66 -15.22
CA ALA A 206 7.30 5.80 -14.65
C ALA A 206 8.08 4.49 -14.73
N TRP A 207 9.40 4.60 -14.79
CA TRP A 207 10.32 3.49 -14.68
C TRP A 207 11.17 3.63 -13.42
N MET A 208 11.45 2.54 -12.75
CA MET A 208 12.30 2.50 -11.57
C MET A 208 13.35 1.40 -11.73
N TRP A 209 14.61 1.77 -11.51
CA TRP A 209 15.72 0.83 -11.40
C TRP A 209 15.90 0.45 -9.93
N ALA A 210 15.55 -0.77 -9.57
CA ALA A 210 15.53 -1.23 -8.18
C ALA A 210 16.88 -1.16 -7.45
N PRO A 211 18.02 -1.52 -8.08
CA PRO A 211 19.32 -1.49 -7.38
C PRO A 211 19.75 -0.12 -6.86
N SER A 212 19.30 0.96 -7.51
CA SER A 212 19.62 2.34 -7.08
C SER A 212 18.46 3.03 -6.38
N SER A 213 17.36 2.32 -6.12
CA SER A 213 16.20 2.90 -5.45
C SER A 213 16.36 2.84 -3.93
N ARG A 214 16.34 4.00 -3.26
CA ARG A 214 16.33 4.07 -1.79
C ARG A 214 15.16 3.28 -1.19
N ALA A 215 14.00 3.30 -1.84
CA ALA A 215 12.84 2.56 -1.38
C ALA A 215 13.09 1.06 -1.18
N ARG A 216 14.03 0.46 -1.95
CA ARG A 216 14.37 -0.96 -1.77
C ARG A 216 15.08 -1.24 -0.45
N ALA A 217 15.88 -0.31 0.03
CA ALA A 217 16.59 -0.42 1.30
C ALA A 217 15.74 0.06 2.49
N SER A 218 14.62 0.75 2.19
CA SER A 218 13.77 1.36 3.22
C SER A 218 12.66 0.44 3.73
N TYR A 219 12.62 -0.83 3.38
CA TYR A 219 11.70 -1.81 3.96
C TYR A 219 12.27 -3.23 3.86
N ASP A 220 11.89 -4.08 4.81
CA ASP A 220 12.23 -5.48 4.75
C ASP A 220 11.24 -6.24 3.84
N THR A 221 11.75 -6.83 2.77
CA THR A 221 10.96 -7.64 1.82
C THR A 221 10.47 -8.96 2.44
N TYR A 222 11.08 -9.40 3.53
CA TYR A 222 10.78 -10.66 4.22
C TYR A 222 10.05 -10.44 5.55
N ASP A 223 9.80 -9.17 5.89
CA ASP A 223 8.97 -8.85 7.04
C ASP A 223 7.58 -9.46 6.85
N GLU A 224 7.16 -10.26 7.82
CA GLU A 224 5.81 -10.81 7.82
C GLU A 224 4.82 -9.66 7.93
N VAL A 225 3.91 -9.57 6.96
CA VAL A 225 2.80 -8.61 7.02
C VAL A 225 2.02 -8.92 8.29
N SER A 226 2.09 -8.02 9.26
CA SER A 226 1.38 -8.17 10.53
C SER A 226 -0.11 -8.34 10.25
N ARG A 227 -0.71 -9.40 10.77
CA ARG A 227 -2.17 -9.54 10.76
C ARG A 227 -2.72 -8.43 11.65
N ILE A 228 -3.54 -7.56 11.08
CA ILE A 228 -4.23 -6.54 11.86
C ILE A 228 -5.24 -7.26 12.77
N ILE A 229 -5.14 -7.01 14.07
CA ILE A 229 -6.03 -7.58 15.07
C ILE A 229 -7.36 -6.82 15.03
N PHE A 230 -8.45 -7.57 14.87
CA PHE A 230 -9.79 -6.99 14.93
C PHE A 230 -10.19 -6.75 16.39
N PRO A 231 -10.77 -5.61 16.74
CA PRO A 231 -11.34 -5.42 18.07
C PRO A 231 -12.42 -6.48 18.34
N ASN A 232 -12.54 -6.88 19.59
CA ASN A 232 -13.27 -8.06 20.08
C ASN A 232 -14.81 -8.07 19.87
N GLU A 233 -15.38 -7.23 19.02
CA GLU A 233 -16.83 -7.11 18.85
C GLU A 233 -17.52 -8.33 18.21
N THR A 234 -16.77 -9.30 17.70
CA THR A 234 -17.33 -10.45 16.96
C THR A 234 -17.06 -11.82 17.57
N GLY A 235 -16.60 -11.91 18.83
CA GLY A 235 -16.27 -13.20 19.47
C GLY A 235 -15.09 -13.93 18.79
N ARG A 236 -14.22 -13.22 18.10
CA ARG A 236 -12.96 -13.73 17.55
C ARG A 236 -11.81 -13.45 18.52
N CYS A 237 -10.84 -14.35 18.58
CA CYS A 237 -9.63 -14.14 19.36
C CYS A 237 -8.86 -12.92 18.81
N ALA A 238 -8.56 -11.95 19.67
CA ALA A 238 -7.78 -10.77 19.33
C ALA A 238 -6.38 -11.11 18.80
N ARG A 239 -5.82 -12.26 19.19
CA ARG A 239 -4.45 -12.66 18.88
C ARG A 239 -4.31 -13.49 17.58
N CYS A 240 -5.26 -14.38 17.28
CA CYS A 240 -5.18 -15.26 16.11
C CYS A 240 -6.35 -15.14 15.13
N GLY A 241 -7.34 -14.28 15.41
CA GLY A 241 -8.53 -14.11 14.56
C GLY A 241 -9.48 -15.33 14.52
N GLY A 242 -9.18 -16.40 15.25
CA GLY A 242 -10.01 -17.61 15.30
C GLY A 242 -11.37 -17.37 15.96
N THR A 243 -12.44 -17.96 15.42
CA THR A 243 -13.78 -17.87 16.03
C THR A 243 -13.85 -18.70 17.30
N ARG A 244 -14.27 -18.11 18.42
CA ARG A 244 -14.47 -18.80 19.71
C ARG A 244 -15.57 -19.86 19.70
N ARG A 245 -16.26 -20.07 18.57
CA ARG A 245 -17.45 -20.95 18.51
C ARG A 245 -17.17 -22.46 18.55
N ALA A 246 -15.96 -22.93 18.30
CA ALA A 246 -15.71 -24.36 18.17
C ALA A 246 -14.65 -24.95 19.12
N LYS A 247 -13.68 -24.17 19.59
CA LYS A 247 -12.69 -24.57 20.61
C LYS A 247 -12.12 -23.29 21.26
N PRO A 248 -11.84 -23.31 22.58
CA PRO A 248 -11.15 -22.19 23.23
C PRO A 248 -9.80 -21.99 22.53
N CYS A 249 -9.50 -20.72 22.22
CA CYS A 249 -8.24 -20.36 21.61
C CYS A 249 -7.09 -20.65 22.58
N THR A 250 -6.10 -21.42 22.16
CA THR A 250 -4.90 -21.71 22.96
C THR A 250 -3.98 -20.49 23.15
N CYS A 251 -4.31 -19.33 22.57
CA CYS A 251 -3.52 -18.11 22.69
C CYS A 251 -3.61 -17.45 24.07
N ASP A 252 -4.61 -17.81 24.89
CA ASP A 252 -4.81 -17.26 26.24
C ASP A 252 -4.10 -18.13 27.31
N ALA A 253 -3.42 -19.20 26.92
CA ALA A 253 -2.76 -20.14 27.81
C ALA A 253 -1.21 -20.00 27.85
N ALA A 254 -0.68 -18.86 27.36
CA ALA A 254 0.77 -18.58 27.38
C ALA A 254 1.04 -17.21 28.03
#